data_4b8f04671756ac5f8f473014c95173a5
#
_entry.id   4b8f04671756ac5f8f473014c95173a5
#
_cell.length_a   1.000
_cell.length_b   1.000
_cell.length_c   1.000
_cell.angle_alpha   90.00
_cell.angle_beta   90.00
_cell.angle_gamma   90.00
#
_symmetry.space_group_name_H-M   'P 1'
#
loop_
_entity.id
_entity.type
_entity.pdbx_description
1 polymer ?
#
loop_
_entity_poly.entity_id
_entity_poly.type
_entity_poly.pdbx_seq_one_letter_code
_entity_poly.pdbx_strand_id
1 'polypeptide(L)'
;MAGKNLLAVLTMATALFAGAAPADKNPSPSAPDAAYVQSFDKWKAELVDDLKQNWLSLAGLFWLKPGDNTFGTDAGNAIVFPKGPAHAGVFELQGTDVTVKFSPEAHATIDGKPATTAKLQPDISGKPTVVELGSLRIKAIVRGQRIGIRLKDVDSDQAKNYRGPVFFPLNLSYRVTATFVPSDGKKTVDVPNVLGDTTPTPVAGTVVFKINGQEARLTDLGGDPSKGLSFVFNDLTSKTDTYPGGRFLETDPVVNGTVVIDFNRAYSPPCAVTPYATCPLAPKENRLAVAIPAGEKYDRANGHH
;
A
#
# COMPACT_ATOMS: atom_id res chain seq x y z
N MET A 1 24.33 -91.49 39.81
CA MET A 1 22.86 -91.37 39.71
C MET A 1 22.58 -89.95 39.30
N ALA A 2 21.94 -89.77 38.16
CA ALA A 2 21.85 -88.50 37.41
C ALA A 2 20.71 -87.66 37.92
N GLY A 3 21.00 -86.36 38.23
CA GLY A 3 20.01 -85.35 38.50
C GLY A 3 19.95 -84.36 37.30
N LYS A 4 18.84 -84.36 36.54
CA LYS A 4 18.61 -83.44 35.42
C LYS A 4 18.08 -82.14 35.96
N ASN A 5 18.82 -81.04 35.76
CA ASN A 5 18.36 -79.71 36.01
C ASN A 5 17.57 -79.20 34.73
N LEU A 6 16.32 -78.90 34.96
CA LEU A 6 15.42 -78.28 33.93
C LEU A 6 15.51 -76.78 34.06
N LEU A 7 16.08 -76.13 33.02
CA LEU A 7 16.17 -74.67 32.93
C LEU A 7 14.89 -74.18 32.30
N ALA A 8 14.05 -73.40 33.01
CA ALA A 8 12.90 -72.76 32.52
C ALA A 8 13.30 -71.40 31.88
N VAL A 9 13.17 -71.29 30.58
CA VAL A 9 13.37 -69.99 29.84
C VAL A 9 12.06 -69.18 29.88
N LEU A 10 12.11 -68.08 30.66
CA LEU A 10 11.00 -67.12 30.71
C LEU A 10 11.17 -66.15 29.61
N THR A 11 10.34 -66.24 28.52
CA THR A 11 10.26 -65.26 27.43
C THR A 11 9.40 -64.08 27.85
N MET A 12 10.03 -62.93 28.05
CA MET A 12 9.38 -61.65 28.32
C MET A 12 8.94 -61.05 27.00
N ALA A 13 7.63 -61.03 26.73
CA ALA A 13 7.05 -60.36 25.60
C ALA A 13 6.95 -58.85 25.91
N THR A 14 7.80 -58.03 25.32
CA THR A 14 7.68 -56.57 25.32
C THR A 14 6.61 -56.11 24.34
N ALA A 15 5.45 -55.71 24.85
CA ALA A 15 4.42 -55.06 24.07
C ALA A 15 4.86 -53.60 23.76
N LEU A 16 5.22 -53.33 22.51
CA LEU A 16 5.38 -51.98 22.00
C LEU A 16 4.00 -51.31 21.88
N PHE A 17 3.68 -50.41 22.83
CA PHE A 17 2.59 -49.47 22.66
C PHE A 17 3.08 -48.37 21.69
N ALA A 18 2.71 -48.48 20.41
CA ALA A 18 2.80 -47.38 19.48
C ALA A 18 1.72 -46.36 19.86
N GLY A 19 2.10 -45.37 20.65
CA GLY A 19 1.27 -44.20 20.91
C GLY A 19 1.12 -43.41 19.61
N ALA A 20 -0.07 -43.49 18.96
CA ALA A 20 -0.43 -42.57 17.91
C ALA A 20 -0.51 -41.18 18.51
N ALA A 21 0.36 -40.26 18.07
CA ALA A 21 0.25 -38.85 18.36
C ALA A 21 -1.11 -38.35 17.83
N PRO A 22 -1.84 -37.52 18.58
CA PRO A 22 -3.07 -36.95 18.08
C PRO A 22 -2.74 -36.13 16.84
N ALA A 23 -3.33 -36.50 15.68
CA ALA A 23 -3.28 -35.72 14.46
C ALA A 23 -3.92 -34.37 14.79
N ASP A 24 -3.13 -33.32 14.72
CA ASP A 24 -3.57 -31.94 14.82
C ASP A 24 -4.57 -31.71 13.68
N LYS A 25 -5.86 -31.77 14.01
CA LYS A 25 -6.95 -31.43 13.09
C LYS A 25 -7.02 -29.92 12.96
N ASN A 26 -6.03 -29.33 12.30
CA ASN A 26 -6.27 -28.04 11.68
C ASN A 26 -7.36 -28.26 10.62
N PRO A 27 -8.52 -27.61 10.72
CA PRO A 27 -9.53 -27.73 9.70
C PRO A 27 -8.92 -27.30 8.38
N SER A 28 -9.02 -28.16 7.37
CA SER A 28 -8.67 -27.74 5.99
C SER A 28 -9.37 -26.44 5.70
N PRO A 29 -8.68 -25.41 5.13
CA PRO A 29 -9.28 -24.14 4.86
C PRO A 29 -10.53 -24.37 4.02
N SER A 30 -11.70 -23.95 4.50
CA SER A 30 -12.92 -24.03 3.72
C SER A 30 -12.73 -23.20 2.47
N ALA A 31 -13.06 -23.76 1.29
CA ALA A 31 -13.02 -23.01 0.05
C ALA A 31 -13.91 -21.76 0.19
N PRO A 32 -13.48 -20.58 -0.33
CA PRO A 32 -14.30 -19.39 -0.32
C PRO A 32 -15.62 -19.64 -1.04
N ASP A 33 -16.72 -19.15 -0.49
CA ASP A 33 -18.02 -19.21 -1.15
C ASP A 33 -18.09 -18.25 -2.36
N ALA A 34 -19.08 -18.47 -3.23
CA ALA A 34 -19.23 -17.66 -4.45
C ALA A 34 -19.47 -16.17 -4.15
N ALA A 35 -20.15 -15.83 -3.07
CA ALA A 35 -20.42 -14.43 -2.70
C ALA A 35 -19.14 -13.71 -2.27
N TYR A 36 -18.27 -14.39 -1.50
CA TYR A 36 -16.97 -13.83 -1.14
C TYR A 36 -16.07 -13.65 -2.37
N VAL A 37 -16.00 -14.64 -3.26
CA VAL A 37 -15.22 -14.53 -4.50
C VAL A 37 -15.70 -13.35 -5.34
N GLN A 38 -17.01 -13.20 -5.53
CA GLN A 38 -17.59 -12.06 -6.27
C GLN A 38 -17.25 -10.72 -5.62
N SER A 39 -17.31 -10.63 -4.28
CA SER A 39 -16.96 -9.41 -3.55
C SER A 39 -15.47 -9.07 -3.66
N PHE A 40 -14.60 -10.08 -3.68
CA PHE A 40 -13.17 -9.90 -3.90
C PHE A 40 -12.88 -9.43 -5.33
N ASP A 41 -13.51 -10.03 -6.34
CA ASP A 41 -13.32 -9.65 -7.74
C ASP A 41 -13.77 -8.21 -8.01
N LYS A 42 -14.89 -7.79 -7.40
CA LYS A 42 -15.35 -6.40 -7.46
C LYS A 42 -14.32 -5.45 -6.83
N TRP A 43 -13.87 -5.72 -5.61
CA TRP A 43 -12.85 -4.92 -4.92
C TRP A 43 -11.55 -4.86 -5.73
N LYS A 44 -11.10 -5.98 -6.32
CA LYS A 44 -9.92 -6.03 -7.17
C LYS A 44 -10.07 -5.16 -8.42
N ALA A 45 -11.25 -5.15 -9.04
CA ALA A 45 -11.52 -4.28 -10.19
C ALA A 45 -11.45 -2.80 -9.80
N GLU A 46 -12.02 -2.41 -8.66
CA GLU A 46 -11.95 -1.04 -8.12
C GLU A 46 -10.50 -0.63 -7.83
N LEU A 47 -9.69 -1.53 -7.24
CA LEU A 47 -8.24 -1.30 -7.03
C LEU A 47 -7.50 -1.07 -8.36
N VAL A 48 -7.77 -1.88 -9.38
CA VAL A 48 -7.17 -1.73 -10.72
C VAL A 48 -7.55 -0.40 -11.36
N ASP A 49 -8.80 0.01 -11.24
CA ASP A 49 -9.28 1.29 -11.76
C ASP A 49 -8.63 2.47 -11.05
N ASP A 50 -8.51 2.43 -9.72
CA ASP A 50 -7.78 3.44 -8.95
C ASP A 50 -6.32 3.53 -9.37
N LEU A 51 -5.62 2.37 -9.47
CA LEU A 51 -4.24 2.33 -9.94
C LEU A 51 -4.07 2.95 -11.31
N LYS A 52 -4.93 2.62 -12.27
CA LYS A 52 -4.88 3.21 -13.63
C LYS A 52 -5.14 4.70 -13.63
N GLN A 53 -6.19 5.13 -12.93
CA GLN A 53 -6.61 6.53 -12.96
C GLN A 53 -5.66 7.43 -12.17
N ASN A 54 -5.19 7.01 -11.00
CA ASN A 54 -4.53 7.89 -10.07
C ASN A 54 -3.01 7.70 -9.96
N TRP A 55 -2.48 6.54 -10.33
CA TRP A 55 -1.09 6.21 -10.08
C TRP A 55 -0.28 5.85 -11.32
N LEU A 56 -0.76 4.98 -12.19
CA LEU A 56 -0.09 4.60 -13.43
C LEU A 56 -0.16 5.70 -14.51
N SER A 57 -1.01 6.67 -14.31
CA SER A 57 -1.08 7.89 -15.09
C SER A 57 -0.07 8.96 -14.64
N LEU A 58 0.66 8.76 -13.53
CA LEU A 58 1.70 9.70 -13.11
C LEU A 58 2.87 9.67 -14.09
N ALA A 59 3.28 10.87 -14.52
CA ALA A 59 4.33 11.08 -15.51
C ALA A 59 5.51 11.92 -14.98
N GLY A 60 5.46 12.34 -13.71
CA GLY A 60 6.53 13.09 -13.07
C GLY A 60 6.20 13.59 -11.68
N LEU A 61 7.26 13.74 -10.89
CA LEU A 61 7.25 14.43 -9.59
C LEU A 61 8.52 15.26 -9.50
N PHE A 62 8.36 16.57 -9.40
CA PHE A 62 9.46 17.53 -9.45
C PHE A 62 9.40 18.43 -8.23
N TRP A 63 10.43 18.41 -7.39
CA TRP A 63 10.54 19.29 -6.23
C TRP A 63 11.02 20.67 -6.67
N LEU A 64 10.27 21.71 -6.30
CA LEU A 64 10.59 23.09 -6.65
C LEU A 64 11.73 23.63 -5.78
N LYS A 65 12.58 24.45 -6.39
CA LYS A 65 13.55 25.30 -5.68
C LYS A 65 12.92 26.67 -5.47
N PRO A 66 13.30 27.42 -4.42
CA PRO A 66 12.88 28.81 -4.27
C PRO A 66 13.21 29.66 -5.51
N GLY A 67 12.26 30.52 -5.89
CA GLY A 67 12.35 31.33 -7.11
C GLY A 67 11.84 30.58 -8.36
N ASP A 68 12.44 30.87 -9.49
CA ASP A 68 11.99 30.44 -10.82
C ASP A 68 12.46 29.01 -11.15
N ASN A 69 11.51 28.17 -11.61
CA ASN A 69 11.71 26.82 -12.11
C ASN A 69 11.11 26.74 -13.51
N THR A 70 11.93 26.90 -14.55
CA THR A 70 11.49 26.77 -15.95
C THR A 70 11.06 25.33 -16.24
N PHE A 71 10.04 25.15 -17.08
CA PHE A 71 9.56 23.81 -17.44
C PHE A 71 9.16 23.71 -18.91
N GLY A 72 9.24 22.50 -19.44
CA GLY A 72 8.94 22.11 -20.81
C GLY A 72 9.73 20.89 -21.21
N THR A 73 9.71 20.52 -22.51
CA THR A 73 10.39 19.31 -22.99
C THR A 73 11.88 19.55 -23.34
N ASP A 74 12.32 20.80 -23.47
CA ASP A 74 13.72 21.12 -23.71
C ASP A 74 14.59 20.76 -22.48
N ALA A 75 15.72 20.13 -22.72
CA ALA A 75 16.65 19.69 -21.69
C ALA A 75 17.29 20.84 -20.89
N GLY A 76 17.25 22.07 -21.39
CA GLY A 76 17.72 23.27 -20.69
C GLY A 76 16.77 23.77 -19.62
N ASN A 77 15.55 23.25 -19.52
CA ASN A 77 14.62 23.62 -18.45
C ASN A 77 15.09 23.05 -17.10
N ALA A 78 14.76 23.74 -16.02
CA ALA A 78 14.94 23.23 -14.65
C ALA A 78 14.09 21.98 -14.39
N ILE A 79 12.95 21.88 -15.07
CA ILE A 79 12.02 20.74 -15.00
C ILE A 79 11.72 20.29 -16.43
N VAL A 80 12.17 19.08 -16.77
CA VAL A 80 11.97 18.49 -18.09
C VAL A 80 10.72 17.63 -18.09
N PHE A 81 9.72 18.05 -18.85
CA PHE A 81 8.46 17.29 -19.00
C PHE A 81 8.60 16.24 -20.11
N PRO A 82 7.90 15.11 -20.02
CA PRO A 82 7.95 14.08 -21.05
C PRO A 82 7.20 14.44 -22.35
N LYS A 83 6.28 15.42 -22.28
CA LYS A 83 5.43 15.88 -23.39
C LYS A 83 5.14 17.36 -23.25
N GLY A 84 4.81 18.02 -24.37
CA GLY A 84 4.39 19.41 -24.42
C GLY A 84 5.37 20.31 -25.19
N PRO A 85 5.25 21.65 -25.08
CA PRO A 85 6.18 22.59 -25.70
C PRO A 85 7.58 22.51 -25.14
N ALA A 86 8.58 22.92 -25.95
CA ALA A 86 9.97 23.00 -25.52
C ALA A 86 10.14 23.87 -24.27
N HIS A 87 9.49 25.03 -24.26
CA HIS A 87 9.48 25.98 -23.15
C HIS A 87 8.01 26.32 -22.81
N ALA A 88 7.43 25.56 -21.88
CA ALA A 88 6.02 25.70 -21.54
C ALA A 88 5.73 26.80 -20.51
N GLY A 89 6.74 27.22 -19.74
CA GLY A 89 6.57 28.29 -18.75
C GLY A 89 7.54 28.24 -17.58
N VAL A 90 7.13 28.88 -16.48
CA VAL A 90 7.91 29.00 -15.25
C VAL A 90 7.00 28.77 -14.04
N PHE A 91 7.38 27.90 -13.13
CA PHE A 91 6.83 27.85 -11.77
C PHE A 91 7.70 28.72 -10.86
N GLU A 92 7.08 29.67 -10.22
CA GLU A 92 7.73 30.55 -9.22
C GLU A 92 7.31 30.09 -7.81
N LEU A 93 8.29 29.68 -6.99
CA LEU A 93 8.09 29.31 -5.59
C LEU A 93 8.52 30.46 -4.69
N GLN A 94 7.57 31.06 -3.97
CA GLN A 94 7.81 32.09 -2.94
C GLN A 94 7.27 31.59 -1.58
N GLY A 95 8.18 31.26 -0.67
CA GLY A 95 7.79 30.63 0.59
C GLY A 95 7.06 29.30 0.36
N THR A 96 5.75 29.27 0.59
CA THR A 96 4.89 28.11 0.33
C THR A 96 3.96 28.29 -0.88
N ASP A 97 3.99 29.46 -1.49
CA ASP A 97 3.12 29.81 -2.62
C ASP A 97 3.76 29.43 -3.96
N VAL A 98 3.00 28.76 -4.79
CA VAL A 98 3.40 28.41 -6.15
C VAL A 98 2.55 29.21 -7.14
N THR A 99 3.21 30.03 -7.95
CA THR A 99 2.58 30.70 -9.10
C THR A 99 3.16 30.12 -10.39
N VAL A 100 2.32 29.90 -11.40
CA VAL A 100 2.77 29.49 -12.72
C VAL A 100 2.50 30.61 -13.73
N LYS A 101 3.48 30.83 -14.63
CA LYS A 101 3.38 31.68 -15.81
C LYS A 101 3.61 30.80 -17.04
N PHE A 102 2.65 30.77 -17.95
CA PHE A 102 2.72 29.93 -19.16
C PHE A 102 3.25 30.74 -20.34
N SER A 103 4.02 30.07 -21.21
CA SER A 103 4.32 30.61 -22.53
C SER A 103 3.05 30.57 -23.42
N PRO A 104 2.95 31.43 -24.45
CA PRO A 104 1.81 31.39 -25.36
C PRO A 104 1.60 30.02 -26.04
N GLU A 105 2.69 29.30 -26.34
CA GLU A 105 2.67 27.98 -26.98
C GLU A 105 2.16 26.87 -26.06
N ALA A 106 2.06 27.10 -24.76
CA ALA A 106 1.58 26.11 -23.81
C ALA A 106 0.09 25.79 -23.96
N HIS A 107 -0.71 26.78 -24.44
CA HIS A 107 -2.18 26.65 -24.55
C HIS A 107 -2.82 26.04 -23.29
N ALA A 108 -2.31 26.44 -22.12
CA ALA A 108 -2.74 25.88 -20.82
C ALA A 108 -4.17 26.34 -20.50
N THR A 109 -4.93 25.44 -19.84
CA THR A 109 -6.27 25.76 -19.33
C THR A 109 -6.39 25.40 -17.86
N ILE A 110 -7.31 26.06 -17.15
CA ILE A 110 -7.76 25.75 -15.80
C ILE A 110 -9.29 25.79 -15.82
N ASP A 111 -9.93 24.72 -15.39
CA ASP A 111 -11.39 24.55 -15.47
C ASP A 111 -11.92 24.82 -16.90
N GLY A 112 -11.18 24.37 -17.92
CA GLY A 112 -11.51 24.55 -19.34
C GLY A 112 -11.32 25.97 -19.88
N LYS A 113 -10.81 26.93 -19.11
CA LYS A 113 -10.58 28.31 -19.52
C LYS A 113 -9.09 28.56 -19.79
N PRO A 114 -8.72 29.26 -20.88
CA PRO A 114 -7.33 29.61 -21.14
C PRO A 114 -6.70 30.36 -19.96
N ALA A 115 -5.48 29.96 -19.60
CA ALA A 115 -4.73 30.58 -18.53
C ALA A 115 -3.31 30.95 -18.96
N THR A 116 -2.90 32.20 -18.71
CA THR A 116 -1.53 32.68 -18.91
C THR A 116 -0.74 32.72 -17.62
N THR A 117 -1.44 32.80 -16.48
CA THR A 117 -0.86 32.77 -15.15
C THR A 117 -1.88 32.25 -14.14
N ALA A 118 -1.42 31.60 -13.08
CA ALA A 118 -2.28 31.17 -11.98
C ALA A 118 -1.48 30.94 -10.69
N LYS A 119 -2.10 31.20 -9.53
CA LYS A 119 -1.65 30.71 -8.23
C LYS A 119 -2.20 29.29 -8.05
N LEU A 120 -1.32 28.32 -7.78
CA LEU A 120 -1.70 26.92 -7.64
C LEU A 120 -2.05 26.59 -6.18
N GLN A 121 -3.30 26.22 -5.92
CA GLN A 121 -3.70 25.63 -4.65
C GLN A 121 -3.15 24.20 -4.59
N PRO A 122 -2.38 23.84 -3.54
CA PRO A 122 -1.79 22.51 -3.43
C PRO A 122 -2.83 21.43 -3.06
N ASP A 123 -2.42 20.16 -3.17
CA ASP A 123 -3.27 19.00 -2.90
C ASP A 123 -3.83 18.96 -1.47
N ILE A 124 -3.12 19.51 -0.49
CA ILE A 124 -3.56 19.60 0.92
C ILE A 124 -4.67 20.63 1.16
N SER A 125 -5.00 21.49 0.18
CA SER A 125 -6.06 22.50 0.34
C SER A 125 -7.48 21.94 0.28
N GLY A 126 -7.64 20.65 -0.03
CA GLY A 126 -8.94 19.98 -0.27
C GLY A 126 -9.54 20.26 -1.64
N LYS A 127 -9.17 21.37 -2.30
CA LYS A 127 -9.56 21.72 -3.68
C LYS A 127 -8.34 22.21 -4.45
N PRO A 128 -7.45 21.33 -4.90
CA PRO A 128 -6.25 21.71 -5.63
C PRO A 128 -6.55 22.31 -6.98
N THR A 129 -5.72 23.28 -7.41
CA THR A 129 -5.75 23.78 -8.77
C THR A 129 -5.20 22.70 -9.72
N VAL A 130 -5.96 22.36 -10.77
CA VAL A 130 -5.54 21.46 -11.83
C VAL A 130 -5.32 22.26 -13.10
N VAL A 131 -4.07 22.31 -13.56
CA VAL A 131 -3.74 22.87 -14.86
C VAL A 131 -3.77 21.76 -15.90
N GLU A 132 -4.37 22.02 -17.03
CA GLU A 132 -4.40 21.16 -18.20
C GLU A 132 -3.45 21.71 -19.26
N LEU A 133 -2.56 20.84 -19.76
CA LEU A 133 -1.62 21.13 -20.84
C LEU A 133 -1.60 19.93 -21.79
N GLY A 134 -2.43 19.97 -22.81
CA GLY A 134 -2.67 18.78 -23.64
C GLY A 134 -3.21 17.61 -22.83
N SER A 135 -2.56 16.44 -22.92
CA SER A 135 -2.90 15.27 -22.09
C SER A 135 -2.39 15.38 -20.65
N LEU A 136 -1.55 16.37 -20.35
CA LEU A 136 -0.97 16.52 -19.00
C LEU A 136 -1.93 17.23 -18.05
N ARG A 137 -1.90 16.80 -16.79
CA ARG A 137 -2.57 17.42 -15.64
C ARG A 137 -1.53 17.72 -14.59
N ILE A 138 -1.42 19.00 -14.23
CA ILE A 138 -0.37 19.53 -13.36
C ILE A 138 -1.01 19.97 -12.06
N LYS A 139 -0.46 19.52 -10.92
CA LYS A 139 -0.90 19.93 -9.58
C LYS A 139 0.31 20.26 -8.72
N ALA A 140 0.18 21.28 -7.87
CA ALA A 140 1.12 21.48 -6.77
C ALA A 140 0.82 20.47 -5.64
N ILE A 141 1.88 19.90 -5.04
CA ILE A 141 1.78 19.01 -3.88
C ILE A 141 2.70 19.46 -2.77
N VAL A 142 2.30 19.17 -1.52
CA VAL A 142 3.10 19.44 -0.32
C VAL A 142 3.36 18.13 0.41
N ARG A 143 4.64 17.86 0.73
CA ARG A 143 5.06 16.69 1.53
C ARG A 143 6.12 17.13 2.55
N GLY A 144 5.71 17.20 3.81
CA GLY A 144 6.56 17.82 4.86
C GLY A 144 6.90 19.26 4.49
N GLN A 145 8.18 19.56 4.38
CA GLN A 145 8.69 20.89 3.98
C GLN A 145 8.87 21.01 2.46
N ARG A 146 8.65 19.94 1.68
CA ARG A 146 8.86 19.95 0.24
C ARG A 146 7.60 20.38 -0.48
N ILE A 147 7.75 21.27 -1.44
CA ILE A 147 6.72 21.69 -2.37
C ILE A 147 7.15 21.24 -3.77
N GLY A 148 6.25 20.59 -4.47
CA GLY A 148 6.58 20.04 -5.79
C GLY A 148 5.42 20.10 -6.76
N ILE A 149 5.73 19.79 -8.01
CA ILE A 149 4.78 19.63 -9.10
C ILE A 149 4.62 18.14 -9.38
N ARG A 150 3.41 17.64 -9.26
CA ARG A 150 3.01 16.29 -9.71
C ARG A 150 2.39 16.41 -11.08
N LEU A 151 2.94 15.64 -12.01
CA LEU A 151 2.48 15.56 -13.37
C LEU A 151 1.74 14.26 -13.59
N LYS A 152 0.56 14.32 -14.19
CA LYS A 152 -0.25 13.19 -14.62
C LYS A 152 -0.48 13.27 -16.11
N ASP A 153 -0.34 12.16 -16.84
CA ASP A 153 -0.71 12.04 -18.24
C ASP A 153 -1.98 11.20 -18.36
N VAL A 154 -3.10 11.81 -18.72
CA VAL A 154 -4.37 11.11 -18.90
C VAL A 154 -4.36 10.14 -20.09
N ASP A 155 -3.31 10.23 -20.94
CA ASP A 155 -3.10 9.37 -22.09
C ASP A 155 -1.94 8.38 -21.87
N SER A 156 -1.65 8.03 -20.62
CA SER A 156 -0.56 7.15 -20.21
C SER A 156 -0.68 5.75 -20.83
N ASP A 157 0.34 5.32 -21.57
CA ASP A 157 0.43 3.96 -22.10
C ASP A 157 0.60 2.92 -20.98
N GLN A 158 1.29 3.26 -19.88
CA GLN A 158 1.41 2.40 -18.73
C GLN A 158 0.04 2.10 -18.11
N ALA A 159 -0.81 3.12 -17.94
CA ALA A 159 -2.17 2.93 -17.43
C ALA A 159 -3.05 2.11 -18.38
N LYS A 160 -2.97 2.36 -19.70
CA LYS A 160 -3.74 1.64 -20.73
C LYS A 160 -3.38 0.15 -20.78
N ASN A 161 -2.09 -0.18 -20.69
CA ASN A 161 -1.57 -1.53 -20.88
C ASN A 161 -1.50 -2.35 -19.57
N TYR A 162 -1.82 -1.74 -18.42
CA TYR A 162 -1.76 -2.42 -17.12
C TYR A 162 -2.80 -3.54 -17.02
N ARG A 163 -2.34 -4.75 -16.70
CA ARG A 163 -3.17 -5.95 -16.62
C ARG A 163 -3.68 -6.28 -15.21
N GLY A 164 -3.31 -5.48 -14.24
CA GLY A 164 -3.66 -5.67 -12.84
C GLY A 164 -2.61 -6.46 -12.04
N PRO A 165 -2.74 -6.43 -10.71
CA PRO A 165 -1.85 -7.12 -9.80
C PRO A 165 -2.12 -8.63 -9.77
N VAL A 166 -1.09 -9.40 -9.42
CA VAL A 166 -1.18 -10.84 -9.19
C VAL A 166 -1.40 -11.08 -7.69
N PHE A 167 -2.36 -11.94 -7.35
CA PHE A 167 -2.66 -12.30 -5.97
C PHE A 167 -2.29 -13.74 -5.65
N PHE A 168 -2.05 -14.03 -4.38
CA PHE A 168 -2.09 -15.40 -3.88
C PHE A 168 -3.49 -16.00 -4.07
N PRO A 169 -3.61 -17.33 -4.13
CA PRO A 169 -4.93 -17.98 -4.08
C PRO A 169 -5.71 -17.55 -2.84
N LEU A 170 -7.01 -17.31 -2.98
CA LEU A 170 -7.86 -16.94 -1.86
C LEU A 170 -7.86 -18.03 -0.79
N ASN A 171 -7.64 -17.62 0.46
CA ASN A 171 -7.60 -18.53 1.59
C ASN A 171 -8.27 -17.88 2.81
N LEU A 172 -9.40 -18.46 3.25
CA LEU A 172 -10.20 -17.92 4.34
C LEU A 172 -9.50 -17.99 5.71
N SER A 173 -8.43 -18.80 5.88
CA SER A 173 -7.63 -18.77 7.10
C SER A 173 -6.89 -17.44 7.32
N TYR A 174 -6.75 -16.61 6.26
CA TYR A 174 -6.20 -15.26 6.30
C TYR A 174 -7.29 -14.16 6.38
N ARG A 175 -8.53 -14.53 6.62
CA ARG A 175 -9.64 -13.63 6.95
C ARG A 175 -10.02 -13.87 8.42
N VAL A 176 -9.49 -13.04 9.30
CA VAL A 176 -9.56 -13.25 10.76
C VAL A 176 -10.38 -12.18 11.44
N THR A 177 -11.11 -12.57 12.50
CA THR A 177 -11.76 -11.60 13.40
C THR A 177 -10.74 -11.12 14.43
N ALA A 178 -10.61 -9.80 14.55
CA ALA A 178 -9.72 -9.14 15.49
C ALA A 178 -10.51 -8.38 16.56
N THR A 179 -9.96 -8.30 17.76
CA THR A 179 -10.46 -7.41 18.82
C THR A 179 -9.83 -6.03 18.64
N PHE A 180 -10.65 -4.99 18.58
CA PHE A 180 -10.18 -3.61 18.54
C PHE A 180 -9.97 -3.08 19.94
N VAL A 181 -8.78 -2.59 20.22
CA VAL A 181 -8.39 -1.92 21.47
C VAL A 181 -8.22 -0.44 21.16
N PRO A 182 -9.15 0.43 21.56
CA PRO A 182 -9.05 1.86 21.27
C PRO A 182 -7.86 2.51 21.97
N SER A 183 -7.28 3.54 21.35
CA SER A 183 -6.28 4.39 21.99
C SER A 183 -6.94 5.46 22.87
N ASP A 184 -6.14 6.15 23.68
CA ASP A 184 -6.59 7.29 24.50
C ASP A 184 -6.80 8.59 23.68
N GLY A 185 -6.67 8.52 22.35
CA GLY A 185 -6.80 9.65 21.42
C GLY A 185 -5.58 10.59 21.38
N LYS A 186 -4.54 10.31 22.16
CA LYS A 186 -3.28 11.11 22.20
C LYS A 186 -2.11 10.37 21.57
N LYS A 187 -2.24 9.07 21.37
CA LYS A 187 -1.18 8.22 20.83
C LYS A 187 -0.91 8.54 19.37
N THR A 188 0.36 8.70 19.03
CA THR A 188 0.85 8.77 17.66
C THR A 188 1.88 7.66 17.41
N VAL A 189 2.03 7.29 16.15
CA VAL A 189 3.10 6.39 15.66
C VAL A 189 3.89 7.12 14.59
N ASP A 190 5.19 7.00 14.65
CA ASP A 190 6.10 7.56 13.65
C ASP A 190 6.06 6.70 12.38
N VAL A 191 5.42 7.22 11.33
CA VAL A 191 5.26 6.54 10.04
C VAL A 191 6.32 7.05 9.07
N PRO A 192 7.29 6.22 8.67
CA PRO A 192 8.26 6.58 7.65
C PRO A 192 7.59 6.59 6.26
N ASN A 193 8.22 7.28 5.30
CA ASN A 193 7.79 7.26 3.90
C ASN A 193 8.97 7.01 2.94
N VAL A 194 8.66 6.81 1.66
CA VAL A 194 9.66 6.55 0.61
C VAL A 194 10.59 7.73 0.32
N LEU A 195 10.30 8.93 0.82
CA LEU A 195 11.15 10.11 0.69
C LEU A 195 12.19 10.21 1.81
N GLY A 196 12.17 9.29 2.79
CA GLY A 196 13.03 9.29 3.96
C GLY A 196 12.53 10.18 5.11
N ASP A 197 11.34 10.76 4.99
CA ASP A 197 10.73 11.53 6.08
C ASP A 197 9.94 10.60 7.01
N THR A 198 9.69 11.09 8.22
CA THR A 198 8.84 10.44 9.21
C THR A 198 7.74 11.40 9.65
N THR A 199 6.51 10.93 9.72
CA THR A 199 5.35 11.74 10.12
C THR A 199 4.68 11.12 11.34
N PRO A 200 4.55 11.85 12.47
CA PRO A 200 3.73 11.43 13.59
C PRO A 200 2.27 11.32 13.15
N THR A 201 1.74 10.10 13.17
CA THR A 201 0.38 9.78 12.69
C THR A 201 -0.50 9.41 13.88
N PRO A 202 -1.67 10.06 14.06
CA PRO A 202 -2.62 9.69 15.09
C PRO A 202 -3.06 8.23 14.97
N VAL A 203 -3.28 7.58 16.12
CA VAL A 203 -3.68 6.18 16.23
C VAL A 203 -5.06 6.10 16.86
N ALA A 204 -6.06 5.61 16.13
CA ALA A 204 -7.38 5.35 16.68
C ALA A 204 -7.38 4.15 17.64
N GLY A 205 -6.55 3.15 17.36
CA GLY A 205 -6.41 1.96 18.21
C GLY A 205 -5.47 0.92 17.62
N THR A 206 -5.50 -0.26 18.24
CA THR A 206 -4.73 -1.43 17.81
C THR A 206 -5.68 -2.62 17.70
N VAL A 207 -5.55 -3.42 16.66
CA VAL A 207 -6.29 -4.68 16.52
C VAL A 207 -5.41 -5.84 16.99
N VAL A 208 -6.01 -6.76 17.73
CA VAL A 208 -5.38 -7.98 18.26
C VAL A 208 -6.09 -9.19 17.67
N PHE A 209 -5.36 -10.10 17.05
CA PHE A 209 -5.91 -11.27 16.38
C PHE A 209 -4.96 -12.47 16.50
N LYS A 210 -5.45 -13.64 16.12
CA LYS A 210 -4.61 -14.85 15.98
C LYS A 210 -4.53 -15.22 14.51
N ILE A 211 -3.32 -15.52 14.05
CA ILE A 211 -3.04 -16.01 12.72
C ILE A 211 -1.97 -17.11 12.79
N ASN A 212 -2.19 -18.22 12.12
CA ASN A 212 -1.31 -19.41 12.19
C ASN A 212 -1.01 -19.84 13.65
N GLY A 213 -2.01 -19.72 14.55
CA GLY A 213 -1.88 -20.05 15.97
C GLY A 213 -1.13 -19.02 16.83
N GLN A 214 -0.57 -17.96 16.25
CA GLN A 214 0.19 -16.92 16.94
C GLN A 214 -0.66 -15.67 17.14
N GLU A 215 -0.53 -15.01 18.30
CA GLU A 215 -1.10 -13.68 18.50
C GLU A 215 -0.30 -12.65 17.71
N ALA A 216 -1.02 -11.78 17.02
CA ALA A 216 -0.45 -10.67 16.25
C ALA A 216 -1.24 -9.39 16.51
N ARG A 217 -0.61 -8.25 16.22
CA ARG A 217 -1.19 -6.93 16.44
C ARG A 217 -0.88 -6.01 15.26
N LEU A 218 -1.84 -5.17 14.90
CA LEU A 218 -1.64 -4.08 13.96
C LEU A 218 -2.17 -2.78 14.56
N THR A 219 -1.38 -1.74 14.48
CA THR A 219 -1.75 -0.38 14.90
C THR A 219 -2.35 0.36 13.73
N ASP A 220 -3.51 0.94 13.91
CA ASP A 220 -4.18 1.77 12.92
C ASP A 220 -3.35 3.03 12.60
N LEU A 221 -3.36 3.46 11.35
CA LEU A 221 -2.62 4.61 10.85
C LEU A 221 -3.57 5.68 10.31
N GLY A 222 -4.31 6.34 11.20
CA GLY A 222 -5.18 7.46 10.86
C GLY A 222 -6.57 7.08 10.34
N GLY A 223 -7.01 5.82 10.52
CA GLY A 223 -8.37 5.40 10.22
C GLY A 223 -9.40 5.97 11.19
N ASP A 224 -10.66 5.87 10.79
CA ASP A 224 -11.82 6.20 11.61
C ASP A 224 -12.55 4.88 11.94
N PRO A 225 -12.56 4.41 13.19
CA PRO A 225 -13.19 3.13 13.54
C PRO A 225 -14.67 3.00 13.10
N SER A 226 -15.36 4.13 12.92
CA SER A 226 -16.74 4.15 12.42
C SER A 226 -16.86 3.98 10.90
N LYS A 227 -15.76 4.09 10.17
CA LYS A 227 -15.70 3.97 8.69
C LYS A 227 -14.80 2.82 8.23
N GLY A 228 -13.83 2.44 9.06
CA GLY A 228 -12.84 1.42 8.81
C GLY A 228 -11.46 1.84 9.30
N LEU A 229 -10.59 0.87 9.47
CA LEU A 229 -9.21 1.05 9.91
C LEU A 229 -8.27 0.92 8.71
N SER A 230 -7.13 1.62 8.76
CA SER A 230 -6.10 1.62 7.73
C SER A 230 -4.77 1.15 8.28
N PHE A 231 -4.13 0.22 7.59
CA PHE A 231 -2.85 -0.35 7.99
C PHE A 231 -1.84 -0.29 6.85
N VAL A 232 -0.59 -0.02 7.22
CA VAL A 232 0.58 -0.36 6.41
C VAL A 232 1.39 -1.35 7.23
N PHE A 233 1.63 -2.55 6.71
CA PHE A 233 2.28 -3.61 7.46
C PHE A 233 3.30 -4.40 6.65
N ASN A 234 4.31 -4.92 7.32
CA ASN A 234 5.23 -5.93 6.81
C ASN A 234 4.99 -7.25 7.54
N ASP A 235 5.27 -8.35 6.85
CA ASP A 235 5.33 -9.68 7.39
C ASP A 235 6.55 -10.43 6.83
N LEU A 236 6.71 -11.71 7.13
CA LEU A 236 7.89 -12.46 6.66
C LEU A 236 7.91 -12.64 5.14
N THR A 237 6.76 -12.56 4.44
CA THR A 237 6.70 -12.63 2.97
C THR A 237 7.24 -11.38 2.28
N SER A 238 7.37 -10.25 2.99
CA SER A 238 7.91 -9.01 2.45
C SER A 238 9.37 -9.11 2.00
N LYS A 239 10.07 -10.17 2.43
CA LYS A 239 11.45 -10.46 2.01
C LYS A 239 11.52 -11.17 0.66
N THR A 240 10.47 -11.88 0.26
CA THR A 240 10.47 -12.80 -0.90
C THR A 240 9.35 -12.54 -1.89
N ASP A 241 8.10 -12.53 -1.45
CA ASP A 241 6.92 -12.65 -2.32
C ASP A 241 6.06 -11.40 -2.38
N THR A 242 6.16 -10.50 -1.37
CA THR A 242 5.35 -9.30 -1.31
C THR A 242 6.21 -8.04 -1.29
N TYR A 243 5.59 -6.86 -1.43
CA TYR A 243 6.30 -5.61 -1.53
C TYR A 243 7.14 -5.30 -0.26
N PRO A 244 8.44 -5.01 -0.38
CA PRO A 244 9.32 -4.84 0.78
C PRO A 244 9.01 -3.62 1.64
N GLY A 245 8.42 -2.58 1.07
CA GLY A 245 8.00 -1.36 1.80
C GLY A 245 6.79 -1.54 2.70
N GLY A 246 6.10 -2.70 2.59
CA GLY A 246 4.86 -3.02 3.28
C GLY A 246 3.66 -3.02 2.36
N ARG A 247 2.59 -3.68 2.79
CA ARG A 247 1.30 -3.74 2.09
C ARG A 247 0.28 -2.87 2.81
N PHE A 248 -0.64 -2.31 2.04
CA PHE A 248 -1.82 -1.61 2.54
C PHE A 248 -2.94 -2.60 2.82
N LEU A 249 -3.72 -2.33 3.82
CA LEU A 249 -4.90 -3.11 4.19
C LEU A 249 -5.92 -2.18 4.85
N GLU A 250 -7.12 -2.18 4.35
CA GLU A 250 -8.26 -1.45 4.92
C GLU A 250 -9.31 -2.44 5.40
N THR A 251 -10.11 -2.01 6.38
CA THR A 251 -11.18 -2.82 6.93
C THR A 251 -12.54 -2.15 6.80
N ASP A 252 -13.59 -2.92 6.98
CA ASP A 252 -14.91 -2.41 7.30
C ASP A 252 -14.92 -1.72 8.68
N PRO A 253 -16.00 -0.99 9.05
CA PRO A 253 -16.15 -0.40 10.38
C PRO A 253 -16.00 -1.40 11.53
N VAL A 254 -15.50 -0.90 12.66
CA VAL A 254 -15.48 -1.66 13.92
C VAL A 254 -16.90 -1.80 14.46
N VAL A 255 -17.33 -3.02 14.73
CA VAL A 255 -18.66 -3.32 15.29
C VAL A 255 -18.51 -4.08 16.60
N ASN A 256 -19.10 -3.59 17.67
CA ASN A 256 -19.08 -4.21 19.01
C ASN A 256 -17.65 -4.57 19.48
N GLY A 257 -16.67 -3.68 19.22
CA GLY A 257 -15.28 -3.89 19.62
C GLY A 257 -14.52 -4.93 18.79
N THR A 258 -15.08 -5.37 17.67
CA THR A 258 -14.44 -6.32 16.76
C THR A 258 -14.40 -5.81 15.32
N VAL A 259 -13.46 -6.32 14.53
CA VAL A 259 -13.34 -6.02 13.11
C VAL A 259 -12.76 -7.23 12.36
N VAL A 260 -13.13 -7.39 11.10
CA VAL A 260 -12.56 -8.41 10.25
C VAL A 260 -11.32 -7.86 9.56
N ILE A 261 -10.20 -8.54 9.72
CA ILE A 261 -8.96 -8.30 8.96
C ILE A 261 -8.89 -9.34 7.84
N ASP A 262 -9.01 -8.89 6.60
CA ASP A 262 -8.99 -9.75 5.42
C ASP A 262 -7.67 -9.58 4.65
N PHE A 263 -6.65 -10.36 5.00
CA PHE A 263 -5.35 -10.29 4.35
C PHE A 263 -5.37 -10.72 2.87
N ASN A 264 -6.43 -11.39 2.41
CA ASN A 264 -6.59 -11.63 0.96
C ASN A 264 -6.74 -10.31 0.17
N ARG A 265 -7.18 -9.24 0.84
CA ARG A 265 -7.28 -7.88 0.28
C ARG A 265 -6.09 -6.99 0.60
N ALA A 266 -4.99 -7.54 1.14
CA ALA A 266 -3.76 -6.76 1.29
C ALA A 266 -3.14 -6.51 -0.08
N TYR A 267 -2.72 -5.26 -0.36
CA TYR A 267 -2.22 -4.84 -1.66
C TYR A 267 -0.97 -3.98 -1.55
N SER A 268 -0.19 -3.93 -2.62
CA SER A 268 1.02 -3.12 -2.69
C SER A 268 0.69 -1.63 -2.81
N PRO A 269 1.41 -0.73 -2.12
CA PRO A 269 1.21 0.69 -2.26
C PRO A 269 1.56 1.16 -3.68
N PRO A 270 1.05 2.32 -4.13
CA PRO A 270 1.33 2.85 -5.47
C PRO A 270 2.81 2.98 -5.83
N CYS A 271 3.69 3.18 -4.85
CA CYS A 271 5.14 3.23 -5.09
C CYS A 271 5.74 1.89 -5.56
N ALA A 272 4.98 0.80 -5.51
CA ALA A 272 5.36 -0.47 -6.14
C ALA A 272 5.24 -0.45 -7.67
N VAL A 273 4.43 0.46 -8.23
CA VAL A 273 4.13 0.54 -9.67
C VAL A 273 4.51 1.87 -10.32
N THR A 274 4.88 2.88 -9.54
CA THR A 274 5.35 4.19 -10.05
C THR A 274 6.37 4.84 -9.12
N PRO A 275 7.45 5.45 -9.64
CA PRO A 275 8.42 6.19 -8.84
C PRO A 275 7.91 7.56 -8.37
N TYR A 276 6.73 7.99 -8.81
CA TYR A 276 6.18 9.32 -8.53
C TYR A 276 5.21 9.36 -7.36
N ALA A 277 5.00 8.23 -6.68
CA ALA A 277 4.22 8.15 -5.45
C ALA A 277 5.09 8.48 -4.21
N THR A 278 4.45 8.96 -3.16
CA THR A 278 5.09 9.34 -1.88
C THR A 278 4.51 8.55 -0.72
N CYS A 279 4.49 7.22 -0.86
CA CYS A 279 3.78 6.31 0.03
C CYS A 279 4.39 6.24 1.43
N PRO A 280 3.55 6.06 2.47
CA PRO A 280 4.04 5.62 3.78
C PRO A 280 4.60 4.19 3.68
N LEU A 281 5.54 3.89 4.55
CA LEU A 281 6.13 2.57 4.75
C LEU A 281 5.63 1.97 6.07
N ALA A 282 5.71 0.64 6.21
CA ALA A 282 5.29 -0.03 7.43
C ALA A 282 6.13 0.42 8.64
N PRO A 283 5.51 1.04 9.67
CA PRO A 283 6.21 1.40 10.89
C PRO A 283 6.60 0.13 11.68
N LYS A 284 7.47 0.29 12.67
CA LYS A 284 7.96 -0.85 13.46
C LYS A 284 6.86 -1.61 14.20
N GLU A 285 5.80 -0.90 14.60
CA GLU A 285 4.62 -1.44 15.28
C GLU A 285 3.82 -2.41 14.42
N ASN A 286 3.93 -2.29 13.09
CA ASN A 286 3.18 -3.07 12.11
C ASN A 286 4.08 -4.08 11.36
N ARG A 287 5.17 -4.53 12.00
CA ARG A 287 6.03 -5.60 11.47
C ARG A 287 5.67 -6.93 12.13
N LEU A 288 4.99 -7.78 11.40
CA LEU A 288 4.52 -9.06 11.88
C LEU A 288 5.63 -10.13 11.76
N ALA A 289 5.85 -10.88 12.85
CA ALA A 289 6.83 -11.98 12.88
C ALA A 289 6.26 -13.33 12.35
N VAL A 290 5.28 -13.26 11.46
CA VAL A 290 4.58 -14.40 10.85
C VAL A 290 4.52 -14.21 9.34
N ALA A 291 4.55 -15.29 8.56
CA ALA A 291 4.32 -15.22 7.12
C ALA A 291 2.82 -15.23 6.82
N ILE A 292 2.39 -14.30 5.94
CA ILE A 292 1.01 -14.16 5.47
C ILE A 292 0.99 -14.26 3.95
N PRO A 293 1.06 -15.47 3.36
CA PRO A 293 0.98 -15.68 1.91
C PRO A 293 -0.48 -15.55 1.42
N ALA A 294 -1.01 -14.35 1.54
CA ALA A 294 -2.32 -13.90 1.09
C ALA A 294 -2.22 -12.47 0.56
N GLY A 295 -3.17 -12.03 -0.25
CA GLY A 295 -3.17 -10.70 -0.86
C GLY A 295 -2.30 -10.61 -2.10
N GLU A 296 -1.84 -9.41 -2.43
CA GLU A 296 -1.04 -9.13 -3.62
C GLU A 296 0.39 -9.66 -3.49
N LYS A 297 0.87 -10.28 -4.55
CA LYS A 297 2.28 -10.66 -4.78
C LYS A 297 3.00 -9.52 -5.48
N TYR A 298 4.27 -9.32 -5.14
CA TYR A 298 5.10 -8.33 -5.79
C TYR A 298 6.11 -8.97 -6.74
N ASP A 299 6.03 -8.59 -8.01
CA ASP A 299 7.00 -9.01 -9.02
C ASP A 299 8.25 -8.11 -8.96
N ARG A 300 9.31 -8.61 -8.33
CA ARG A 300 10.57 -7.89 -8.18
C ARG A 300 11.31 -7.66 -9.51
N ALA A 301 11.04 -8.47 -10.52
CA ALA A 301 11.68 -8.33 -11.82
C ALA A 301 11.10 -7.16 -12.63
N ASN A 302 9.83 -6.82 -12.40
CA ASN A 302 9.10 -5.77 -13.10
C ASN A 302 8.70 -4.60 -12.18
N GLY A 303 9.10 -4.63 -10.91
CA GLY A 303 8.84 -3.56 -9.95
C GLY A 303 9.76 -2.35 -10.17
N HIS A 304 9.27 -1.16 -9.82
CA HIS A 304 10.05 0.07 -9.82
C HIS A 304 10.82 0.21 -8.49
N HIS A 305 12.04 -0.34 -8.44
CA HIS A 305 13.06 -0.05 -7.41
C HIS A 305 14.47 -0.22 -7.98
#